data_41a5c208641b830625518c0a7929958c
#
_entry.id   41a5c208641b830625518c0a7929958c
#
_cell.length_a   1.000
_cell.length_b   1.000
_cell.length_c   1.000
_cell.angle_alpha   90.00
_cell.angle_beta   90.00
_cell.angle_gamma   90.00
#
_symmetry.space_group_name_H-M   'P 1'
#
loop_
_entity.id
_entity.type
_entity.pdbx_description
1 polymer ?
#
loop_
_entity_poly.entity_id
_entity_poly.type
_entity_poly.pdbx_seq_one_letter_code
_entity_poly.pdbx_strand_id
1 'polypeptide(L)'
;MKKIISLILAFTMLLGATFALSSCGLFGDDTPETEKIYVQTNAYFAPFEYYDGTKIVGVDVEIMEMVGEKLNKEIVWQDGDFGIIIDTVKEGKLADCGAAGLTITDERKEKVDFSDPYYTSIQYVILPADSDVATKTTDGVEYIVWEALAGKTIATQTDTTGWIYTDGEINATKDNDYGYAGVLYGTDTKHVEMDSANVAAETLGLTIDAVIVDELPAKYIVANSAKDFKCYPLYYSGEEGQADSPVEEQYAIAVTKGNTELLDAINEVLATLLVKGEDGKTEIEKMVMTHMGMND
;
A
#
# COMPACT_ATOMS: atom_id res chain seq x y z
N MET A 1 -60.85 -56.34 9.48
CA MET A 1 -59.97 -55.37 8.74
C MET A 1 -59.73 -54.07 9.47
N LYS A 2 -60.72 -53.45 10.15
CA LYS A 2 -60.52 -52.15 10.88
C LYS A 2 -59.58 -52.20 12.09
N LYS A 3 -59.46 -53.36 12.75
CA LYS A 3 -58.59 -53.50 13.96
C LYS A 3 -57.11 -53.77 13.62
N ILE A 4 -56.77 -54.28 12.44
CA ILE A 4 -55.42 -54.56 12.01
C ILE A 4 -54.77 -53.27 11.48
N ILE A 5 -55.53 -52.39 10.85
CA ILE A 5 -55.04 -51.09 10.36
C ILE A 5 -54.70 -50.16 11.53
N SER A 6 -55.43 -50.23 12.65
CA SER A 6 -55.17 -49.38 13.85
C SER A 6 -53.87 -49.81 14.56
N LEU A 7 -53.47 -51.10 14.49
CA LEU A 7 -52.25 -51.61 15.13
C LEU A 7 -51.00 -51.24 14.31
N ILE A 8 -51.12 -51.23 12.97
CA ILE A 8 -50.03 -50.86 12.07
C ILE A 8 -49.73 -49.34 12.16
N LEU A 9 -50.78 -48.50 12.32
CA LEU A 9 -50.59 -47.06 12.49
C LEU A 9 -49.93 -46.69 13.85
N ALA A 10 -50.24 -47.47 14.92
CA ALA A 10 -49.64 -47.25 16.24
C ALA A 10 -48.15 -47.67 16.29
N PHE A 11 -47.75 -48.70 15.49
CA PHE A 11 -46.39 -49.18 15.43
C PHE A 11 -45.48 -48.28 14.57
N THR A 12 -46.04 -47.66 13.53
CA THR A 12 -45.29 -46.68 12.70
C THR A 12 -45.09 -45.32 13.43
N MET A 13 -45.98 -44.93 14.33
CA MET A 13 -45.74 -43.75 15.16
C MET A 13 -44.71 -43.97 16.27
N LEU A 14 -44.54 -45.21 16.76
CA LEU A 14 -43.54 -45.52 17.77
C LEU A 14 -42.14 -45.65 17.21
N LEU A 15 -41.99 -46.00 15.92
CA LEU A 15 -40.67 -46.01 15.23
C LEU A 15 -40.24 -44.59 14.75
N GLY A 16 -41.22 -43.69 14.55
CA GLY A 16 -40.93 -42.31 14.16
C GLY A 16 -40.39 -41.43 15.32
N ALA A 17 -40.69 -41.79 16.57
CA ALA A 17 -40.28 -41.03 17.75
C ALA A 17 -38.84 -41.35 18.20
N THR A 18 -38.25 -42.47 17.77
CA THR A 18 -36.87 -42.83 18.13
C THR A 18 -35.82 -42.29 17.16
N PHE A 19 -36.22 -41.80 15.98
CA PHE A 19 -35.29 -41.18 15.03
C PHE A 19 -35.18 -39.64 15.18
N ALA A 20 -36.05 -39.00 15.99
CA ALA A 20 -35.98 -37.57 16.21
C ALA A 20 -35.05 -37.12 17.37
N LEU A 21 -34.43 -38.06 18.08
CA LEU A 21 -33.49 -37.76 19.18
C LEU A 21 -32.02 -38.05 18.86
N SER A 22 -31.68 -38.43 17.64
CA SER A 22 -30.29 -38.66 17.20
C SER A 22 -29.75 -37.57 16.26
N SER A 23 -30.43 -36.42 16.19
CA SER A 23 -29.94 -35.27 15.39
C SER A 23 -29.55 -34.04 16.26
N CYS A 24 -29.19 -34.28 17.52
CA CYS A 24 -28.32 -33.33 18.23
C CYS A 24 -26.91 -33.79 17.95
N GLY A 25 -26.25 -33.18 16.98
CA GLY A 25 -24.85 -33.33 16.68
C GLY A 25 -24.02 -33.01 17.92
N LEU A 26 -23.52 -34.04 18.56
CA LEU A 26 -22.60 -33.99 19.70
C LEU A 26 -21.16 -34.05 19.22
N PHE A 27 -20.87 -33.31 18.17
CA PHE A 27 -19.54 -32.89 17.73
C PHE A 27 -19.72 -31.53 17.03
N GLY A 28 -20.05 -30.49 17.81
CA GLY A 28 -19.64 -29.16 17.48
C GLY A 28 -18.11 -29.20 17.59
N ASP A 29 -17.45 -28.93 16.51
CA ASP A 29 -16.04 -28.59 16.52
C ASP A 29 -15.97 -27.21 17.18
N ASP A 30 -15.93 -27.21 18.53
CA ASP A 30 -15.73 -26.03 19.36
C ASP A 30 -14.24 -25.62 19.32
N THR A 31 -13.61 -25.61 18.13
CA THR A 31 -12.42 -24.81 17.95
C THR A 31 -12.89 -23.35 17.97
N PRO A 32 -12.43 -22.54 18.94
CA PRO A 32 -12.77 -21.13 18.95
C PRO A 32 -12.36 -20.53 17.60
N GLU A 33 -13.32 -19.91 16.91
CA GLU A 33 -13.04 -19.22 15.67
C GLU A 33 -11.99 -18.15 15.96
N THR A 34 -10.84 -18.22 15.31
CA THR A 34 -9.78 -17.24 15.49
C THR A 34 -10.32 -15.88 15.08
N GLU A 35 -10.22 -14.90 15.96
CA GLU A 35 -10.57 -13.53 15.60
C GLU A 35 -9.73 -13.05 14.43
N LYS A 36 -10.27 -12.14 13.61
CA LYS A 36 -9.64 -11.69 12.38
C LYS A 36 -9.33 -10.21 12.43
N ILE A 37 -8.26 -9.82 11.74
CA ILE A 37 -7.94 -8.44 11.42
C ILE A 37 -8.03 -8.30 9.91
N TYR A 38 -8.91 -7.45 9.44
CA TYR A 38 -9.09 -7.17 8.03
C TYR A 38 -8.19 -6.02 7.60
N VAL A 39 -7.28 -6.29 6.66
CA VAL A 39 -6.27 -5.34 6.19
C VAL A 39 -6.57 -4.97 4.74
N GLN A 40 -6.89 -3.70 4.48
CA GLN A 40 -7.04 -3.17 3.13
C GLN A 40 -5.66 -2.86 2.56
N THR A 41 -5.42 -3.27 1.30
CA THR A 41 -4.15 -3.06 0.60
C THR A 41 -4.36 -2.80 -0.90
N ASN A 42 -3.27 -2.45 -1.61
CA ASN A 42 -3.21 -2.42 -3.07
C ASN A 42 -1.93 -3.13 -3.52
N ALA A 43 -2.04 -4.44 -3.81
CA ALA A 43 -0.91 -5.35 -3.97
C ALA A 43 -0.17 -5.22 -5.32
N TYR A 44 0.20 -3.98 -5.68
CA TYR A 44 0.96 -3.61 -6.88
C TYR A 44 2.16 -2.71 -6.56
N PHE A 45 2.61 -2.68 -5.30
CA PHE A 45 3.59 -1.74 -4.79
C PHE A 45 4.82 -2.46 -4.17
N ALA A 46 5.50 -3.29 -4.97
CA ALA A 46 6.72 -3.97 -4.52
C ALA A 46 7.81 -2.96 -4.13
N PRO A 47 8.57 -3.21 -3.04
CA PRO A 47 8.65 -4.43 -2.25
C PRO A 47 7.70 -4.48 -1.03
N PHE A 48 6.78 -3.53 -0.86
CA PHE A 48 5.94 -3.40 0.34
C PHE A 48 4.75 -4.36 0.33
N GLU A 49 3.97 -4.37 -0.76
CA GLU A 49 2.87 -5.30 -0.97
C GLU A 49 2.72 -5.61 -2.47
N TYR A 50 2.82 -6.89 -2.81
CA TYR A 50 2.73 -7.32 -4.19
C TYR A 50 2.36 -8.80 -4.30
N TYR A 51 1.93 -9.22 -5.48
CA TYR A 51 1.63 -10.62 -5.74
C TYR A 51 2.88 -11.42 -6.09
N ASP A 52 3.13 -12.50 -5.32
CA ASP A 52 3.96 -13.63 -5.73
C ASP A 52 3.05 -14.82 -6.05
N GLY A 53 2.83 -15.05 -7.33
CA GLY A 53 1.81 -15.98 -7.79
C GLY A 53 0.40 -15.54 -7.41
N THR A 54 -0.22 -16.22 -6.43
CA THR A 54 -1.55 -15.89 -5.92
C THR A 54 -1.55 -15.34 -4.50
N LYS A 55 -0.38 -15.19 -3.90
CA LYS A 55 -0.23 -14.69 -2.54
C LYS A 55 0.20 -13.24 -2.55
N ILE A 56 -0.35 -12.46 -1.65
CA ILE A 56 0.18 -11.13 -1.34
C ILE A 56 1.37 -11.31 -0.40
N VAL A 57 2.49 -10.69 -0.75
CA VAL A 57 3.76 -10.74 0.00
C VAL A 57 4.37 -9.33 0.03
N GLY A 58 5.35 -9.12 0.92
CA GLY A 58 6.06 -7.85 1.02
C GLY A 58 6.28 -7.41 2.45
N VAL A 59 6.93 -6.27 2.62
CA VAL A 59 7.30 -5.72 3.95
C VAL A 59 6.06 -5.46 4.81
N ASP A 60 5.03 -4.84 4.24
CA ASP A 60 3.78 -4.53 4.95
C ASP A 60 3.07 -5.81 5.37
N VAL A 61 3.17 -6.86 4.53
CA VAL A 61 2.58 -8.17 4.83
C VAL A 61 3.29 -8.81 6.02
N GLU A 62 4.63 -8.82 6.03
CA GLU A 62 5.39 -9.38 7.13
C GLU A 62 5.15 -8.64 8.45
N ILE A 63 5.06 -7.29 8.42
CA ILE A 63 4.72 -6.49 9.60
C ILE A 63 3.35 -6.91 10.15
N MET A 64 2.32 -6.98 9.31
CA MET A 64 0.97 -7.29 9.76
C MET A 64 0.81 -8.75 10.20
N GLU A 65 1.52 -9.70 9.60
CA GLU A 65 1.56 -11.09 10.06
C GLU A 65 2.11 -11.17 11.50
N MET A 66 3.19 -10.43 11.81
CA MET A 66 3.72 -10.35 13.18
C MET A 66 2.73 -9.71 14.16
N VAL A 67 1.95 -8.72 13.71
CA VAL A 67 0.87 -8.13 14.52
C VAL A 67 -0.23 -9.15 14.79
N GLY A 68 -0.62 -9.93 13.78
CA GLY A 68 -1.59 -11.02 13.92
C GLY A 68 -1.13 -12.08 14.92
N GLU A 69 0.13 -12.52 14.82
CA GLU A 69 0.73 -13.46 15.78
C GLU A 69 0.70 -12.89 17.21
N LYS A 70 1.09 -11.62 17.40
CA LYS A 70 1.09 -10.94 18.69
C LYS A 70 -0.29 -10.90 19.34
N LEU A 71 -1.34 -10.63 18.55
CA LEU A 71 -2.71 -10.54 19.01
C LEU A 71 -3.45 -11.88 19.00
N ASN A 72 -2.81 -12.97 18.51
CA ASN A 72 -3.42 -14.27 18.25
C ASN A 72 -4.67 -14.16 17.38
N LYS A 73 -4.61 -13.32 16.32
CA LYS A 73 -5.66 -13.06 15.34
C LYS A 73 -5.17 -13.42 13.93
N GLU A 74 -6.09 -13.89 13.08
CA GLU A 74 -5.80 -14.16 11.66
C GLU A 74 -5.80 -12.86 10.87
N ILE A 75 -4.78 -12.64 10.02
CA ILE A 75 -4.74 -11.52 9.08
C ILE A 75 -5.51 -11.91 7.81
N VAL A 76 -6.45 -11.07 7.42
CA VAL A 76 -7.24 -11.24 6.18
C VAL A 76 -6.99 -10.06 5.26
N TRP A 77 -6.24 -10.32 4.19
CA TRP A 77 -5.91 -9.31 3.19
C TRP A 77 -7.08 -9.05 2.24
N GLN A 78 -7.34 -7.78 1.98
CA GLN A 78 -8.34 -7.30 1.03
C GLN A 78 -7.65 -6.39 0.01
N ASP A 79 -7.38 -6.92 -1.18
CA ASP A 79 -6.81 -6.16 -2.28
C ASP A 79 -7.89 -5.32 -2.96
N GLY A 80 -7.55 -4.08 -3.31
CA GLY A 80 -8.46 -3.16 -3.98
C GLY A 80 -7.74 -1.91 -4.49
N ASP A 81 -8.50 -0.96 -5.01
CA ASP A 81 -7.96 0.30 -5.50
C ASP A 81 -7.33 1.10 -4.36
N PHE A 82 -6.17 1.73 -4.62
CA PHE A 82 -5.45 2.50 -3.60
C PHE A 82 -6.30 3.63 -3.00
N GLY A 83 -7.04 4.35 -3.84
CA GLY A 83 -7.85 5.50 -3.44
C GLY A 83 -8.97 5.20 -2.43
N ILE A 84 -9.40 3.93 -2.33
CA ILE A 84 -10.45 3.57 -1.36
C ILE A 84 -9.92 3.21 0.03
N ILE A 85 -8.61 2.98 0.19
CA ILE A 85 -8.03 2.42 1.43
C ILE A 85 -8.37 3.29 2.64
N ILE A 86 -8.05 4.58 2.58
CA ILE A 86 -8.24 5.50 3.72
C ILE A 86 -9.72 5.62 4.11
N ASP A 87 -10.63 5.71 3.15
CA ASP A 87 -12.06 5.82 3.44
C ASP A 87 -12.65 4.49 3.95
N THR A 88 -12.16 3.34 3.46
CA THR A 88 -12.54 2.02 3.97
C THR A 88 -12.12 1.83 5.43
N VAL A 89 -10.87 2.20 5.77
CA VAL A 89 -10.35 2.15 7.13
C VAL A 89 -11.07 3.15 8.05
N LYS A 90 -11.36 4.37 7.56
CA LYS A 90 -12.13 5.37 8.30
C LYS A 90 -13.50 4.85 8.72
N GLU A 91 -14.18 4.13 7.84
CA GLU A 91 -15.48 3.56 8.15
C GLU A 91 -15.44 2.43 9.18
N GLY A 92 -14.34 1.67 9.27
CA GLY A 92 -14.10 0.59 10.23
C GLY A 92 -15.09 -0.58 10.16
N LYS A 93 -15.74 -0.78 8.99
CA LYS A 93 -16.74 -1.83 8.80
C LYS A 93 -16.23 -3.00 7.98
N LEU A 94 -15.38 -2.71 7.00
CA LEU A 94 -14.84 -3.68 6.06
C LEU A 94 -13.37 -3.95 6.33
N ALA A 95 -12.63 -2.98 6.84
CA ALA A 95 -11.24 -3.13 7.24
C ALA A 95 -11.00 -2.48 8.60
N ASP A 96 -10.09 -3.07 9.37
CA ASP A 96 -9.61 -2.57 10.66
C ASP A 96 -8.42 -1.63 10.48
N CYS A 97 -7.63 -1.86 9.43
CA CYS A 97 -6.45 -1.08 9.08
C CYS A 97 -6.17 -1.14 7.57
N GLY A 98 -5.26 -0.26 7.14
CA GLY A 98 -4.70 -0.23 5.79
C GLY A 98 -3.17 -0.32 5.84
N ALA A 99 -2.60 -1.25 5.07
CA ALA A 99 -1.18 -1.44 4.90
C ALA A 99 -0.88 -1.48 3.39
N ALA A 100 -0.28 -0.41 2.87
CA ALA A 100 -0.11 -0.19 1.43
C ALA A 100 0.94 0.91 1.15
N GLY A 101 2.08 0.91 1.86
CA GLY A 101 3.06 1.98 1.74
C GLY A 101 2.45 3.37 1.98
N LEU A 102 1.50 3.48 2.90
CA LEU A 102 0.68 4.69 3.06
C LEU A 102 1.48 5.85 3.63
N THR A 103 1.69 6.88 2.84
CA THR A 103 2.29 8.14 3.30
C THR A 103 1.40 8.85 4.30
N ILE A 104 2.00 9.27 5.40
CA ILE A 104 1.36 10.12 6.41
C ILE A 104 1.14 11.51 5.81
N THR A 105 -0.12 11.94 5.66
CA THR A 105 -0.48 13.31 5.28
C THR A 105 -1.46 13.91 6.29
N ASP A 106 -1.52 15.24 6.37
CA ASP A 106 -2.45 15.90 7.29
C ASP A 106 -3.91 15.60 6.94
N GLU A 107 -4.24 15.53 5.64
CA GLU A 107 -5.58 15.14 5.20
C GLU A 107 -5.95 13.71 5.64
N ARG A 108 -5.01 12.75 5.48
CA ARG A 108 -5.24 11.36 5.90
C ARG A 108 -5.37 11.23 7.41
N LYS A 109 -4.58 12.00 8.20
CA LYS A 109 -4.71 12.06 9.68
C LYS A 109 -6.07 12.57 10.17
N GLU A 110 -6.75 13.38 9.37
CA GLU A 110 -8.12 13.79 9.71
C GLU A 110 -9.11 12.62 9.67
N LYS A 111 -8.81 11.58 8.88
CA LYS A 111 -9.70 10.44 8.61
C LYS A 111 -9.37 9.21 9.44
N VAL A 112 -8.09 8.91 9.66
CA VAL A 112 -7.59 7.69 10.32
C VAL A 112 -6.53 8.05 11.37
N ASP A 113 -6.19 7.08 12.25
CA ASP A 113 -4.98 7.14 13.06
C ASP A 113 -3.85 6.43 12.31
N PHE A 114 -2.60 6.84 12.52
CA PHE A 114 -1.43 6.21 11.93
C PHE A 114 -0.54 5.62 13.02
N SER A 115 0.11 4.51 12.69
CA SER A 115 1.22 3.98 13.48
C SER A 115 2.42 4.94 13.48
N ASP A 116 3.44 4.63 14.26
CA ASP A 116 4.75 5.20 14.07
C ASP A 116 5.25 4.91 12.65
N PRO A 117 6.00 5.85 12.01
CA PRO A 117 6.52 5.60 10.67
C PRO A 117 7.57 4.48 10.69
N TYR A 118 7.48 3.57 9.72
CA TYR A 118 8.40 2.43 9.61
C TYR A 118 9.41 2.55 8.47
N TYR A 119 9.14 3.41 7.48
CA TYR A 119 10.02 3.65 6.32
C TYR A 119 9.98 5.12 5.91
N THR A 120 11.13 5.65 5.43
CA THR A 120 11.21 6.96 4.79
C THR A 120 11.54 6.74 3.32
N SER A 121 10.70 7.23 2.43
CA SER A 121 10.86 7.19 0.98
C SER A 121 11.06 8.59 0.42
N ILE A 122 11.41 8.67 -0.85
CA ILE A 122 11.38 9.89 -1.65
C ILE A 122 10.71 9.58 -2.98
N GLN A 123 10.14 10.59 -3.62
CA GLN A 123 9.56 10.43 -4.96
C GLN A 123 10.67 10.26 -6.00
N TYR A 124 10.41 9.40 -6.98
CA TYR A 124 11.28 9.12 -8.12
C TYR A 124 10.56 9.35 -9.44
N VAL A 125 11.35 9.63 -10.47
CA VAL A 125 10.88 9.72 -11.85
C VAL A 125 11.45 8.56 -12.64
N ILE A 126 10.59 7.75 -13.26
CA ILE A 126 10.99 6.71 -14.23
C ILE A 126 10.90 7.31 -15.63
N LEU A 127 11.93 7.11 -16.42
CA LEU A 127 12.06 7.61 -17.79
C LEU A 127 12.49 6.50 -18.76
N PRO A 128 12.17 6.60 -20.07
CA PRO A 128 12.88 5.83 -21.10
C PRO A 128 14.40 6.09 -21.01
N ALA A 129 15.22 5.08 -21.30
CA ALA A 129 16.68 5.21 -21.24
C ALA A 129 17.25 6.30 -22.17
N ASP A 130 16.58 6.54 -23.29
CA ASP A 130 16.93 7.56 -24.29
C ASP A 130 16.27 8.93 -24.03
N SER A 131 15.59 9.11 -22.89
CA SER A 131 14.95 10.37 -22.52
C SER A 131 15.95 11.52 -22.44
N ASP A 132 15.52 12.69 -22.93
CA ASP A 132 16.27 13.95 -22.93
C ASP A 132 15.98 14.85 -21.72
N VAL A 133 15.22 14.37 -20.73
CA VAL A 133 14.93 15.10 -19.49
C VAL A 133 16.27 15.42 -18.80
N ALA A 134 16.46 16.71 -18.50
CA ALA A 134 17.70 17.19 -17.89
C ALA A 134 17.82 16.72 -16.44
N THR A 135 19.01 16.25 -16.09
CA THR A 135 19.38 15.88 -14.73
C THR A 135 20.33 16.89 -14.11
N LYS A 136 20.37 16.96 -12.79
CA LYS A 136 21.39 17.65 -11.99
C LYS A 136 22.18 16.61 -11.20
N THR A 137 23.34 17.01 -10.68
CA THR A 137 24.17 16.14 -9.81
C THR A 137 24.67 16.95 -8.62
N THR A 138 24.46 16.41 -7.43
CA THR A 138 25.01 16.95 -6.17
C THR A 138 25.56 15.79 -5.33
N ASP A 139 26.77 15.91 -4.82
CA ASP A 139 27.43 14.89 -4.00
C ASP A 139 27.47 13.48 -4.62
N GLY A 140 27.52 13.40 -5.97
CA GLY A 140 27.52 12.15 -6.72
C GLY A 140 26.15 11.51 -6.93
N VAL A 141 25.08 12.13 -6.45
CA VAL A 141 23.70 11.70 -6.71
C VAL A 141 23.15 12.47 -7.91
N GLU A 142 22.71 11.75 -8.93
CA GLU A 142 22.00 12.30 -10.09
C GLU A 142 20.51 12.33 -9.81
N TYR A 143 19.84 13.46 -10.04
CA TYR A 143 18.43 13.69 -9.74
C TYR A 143 17.75 14.60 -10.77
N ILE A 144 16.43 14.64 -10.74
CA ILE A 144 15.57 15.50 -11.57
C ILE A 144 14.89 16.51 -10.66
N VAL A 145 14.80 17.76 -11.12
CA VAL A 145 13.95 18.77 -10.48
C VAL A 145 12.63 18.89 -11.24
N TRP A 146 11.56 19.29 -10.55
CA TRP A 146 10.22 19.42 -11.12
C TRP A 146 10.20 20.23 -12.43
N GLU A 147 10.96 21.32 -12.50
CA GLU A 147 11.02 22.20 -13.68
C GLU A 147 11.51 21.47 -14.94
N ALA A 148 12.32 20.43 -14.79
CA ALA A 148 12.81 19.65 -15.93
C ALA A 148 11.71 18.80 -16.59
N LEU A 149 10.57 18.64 -15.93
CA LEU A 149 9.40 17.91 -16.43
C LEU A 149 8.41 18.81 -17.18
N ALA A 150 8.71 20.11 -17.34
CA ALA A 150 7.87 21.05 -18.09
C ALA A 150 7.62 20.57 -19.53
N GLY A 151 6.37 20.59 -19.96
CA GLY A 151 5.93 20.15 -21.29
C GLY A 151 5.89 18.62 -21.48
N LYS A 152 6.17 17.82 -20.45
CA LYS A 152 6.11 16.35 -20.50
C LYS A 152 4.72 15.83 -20.16
N THR A 153 4.38 14.64 -20.63
CA THR A 153 3.21 13.89 -20.20
C THR A 153 3.62 12.97 -19.04
N ILE A 154 3.17 13.29 -17.83
CA ILE A 154 3.52 12.61 -16.59
C ILE A 154 2.38 11.69 -16.21
N ALA A 155 2.66 10.42 -15.93
CA ALA A 155 1.70 9.48 -15.37
C ALA A 155 1.98 9.21 -13.90
N THR A 156 0.92 9.06 -13.11
CA THR A 156 0.96 8.66 -11.70
C THR A 156 -0.17 7.69 -11.41
N GLN A 157 -0.05 6.93 -10.34
CA GLN A 157 -1.19 6.18 -9.83
C GLN A 157 -2.15 7.14 -9.11
N THR A 158 -3.44 7.00 -9.38
CA THR A 158 -4.51 7.82 -8.80
C THR A 158 -4.49 7.79 -7.27
N ASP A 159 -4.75 8.93 -6.63
CA ASP A 159 -4.85 9.14 -5.17
C ASP A 159 -3.57 8.86 -4.36
N THR A 160 -2.43 8.59 -5.03
CA THR A 160 -1.12 8.52 -4.35
C THR A 160 -0.56 9.91 -4.09
N THR A 161 0.49 10.01 -3.28
CA THR A 161 1.21 11.27 -3.06
C THR A 161 1.91 11.74 -4.32
N GLY A 162 2.43 10.85 -5.16
CA GLY A 162 2.95 11.21 -6.48
C GLY A 162 1.90 11.88 -7.37
N TRP A 163 0.64 11.41 -7.30
CA TRP A 163 -0.50 12.05 -7.97
C TRP A 163 -0.77 13.45 -7.38
N ILE A 164 -0.88 13.55 -6.04
CA ILE A 164 -1.17 14.81 -5.33
C ILE A 164 -0.12 15.87 -5.66
N TYR A 165 1.17 15.52 -5.61
CA TYR A 165 2.26 16.45 -5.91
C TYR A 165 2.24 16.88 -7.38
N THR A 166 2.05 15.92 -8.30
CA THR A 166 2.01 16.24 -9.74
C THR A 166 0.84 17.17 -10.08
N ASP A 167 -0.35 16.89 -9.54
CA ASP A 167 -1.52 17.74 -9.71
C ASP A 167 -1.29 19.13 -9.10
N GLY A 168 -0.72 19.18 -7.90
CA GLY A 168 -0.36 20.42 -7.21
C GLY A 168 0.60 21.27 -8.02
N GLU A 169 1.70 20.71 -8.53
CA GLU A 169 2.71 21.45 -9.30
C GLU A 169 2.21 21.95 -10.64
N ILE A 170 1.22 21.26 -11.24
CA ILE A 170 0.60 21.69 -12.49
C ILE A 170 -0.48 22.77 -12.26
N ASN A 171 -1.27 22.66 -11.19
CA ASN A 171 -2.49 23.44 -10.99
C ASN A 171 -2.38 24.54 -9.91
N ALA A 172 -1.38 24.50 -9.01
CA ALA A 172 -1.19 25.54 -8.00
C ALA A 172 -0.85 26.89 -8.65
N THR A 173 -1.48 27.95 -8.15
CA THR A 173 -1.24 29.32 -8.57
C THR A 173 -1.10 30.20 -7.33
N LYS A 174 -0.65 31.46 -7.53
CA LYS A 174 -0.61 32.44 -6.43
C LYS A 174 -1.97 32.75 -5.80
N ASP A 175 -3.05 32.46 -6.54
CA ASP A 175 -4.43 32.76 -6.12
C ASP A 175 -5.12 31.55 -5.48
N ASN A 176 -4.62 30.31 -5.76
CA ASN A 176 -5.11 29.06 -5.20
C ASN A 176 -3.93 28.19 -4.72
N ASP A 177 -3.19 28.71 -3.77
CA ASP A 177 -2.06 28.02 -3.14
C ASP A 177 -2.56 26.79 -2.36
N TYR A 178 -2.37 25.62 -3.00
CA TYR A 178 -2.60 24.31 -2.36
C TYR A 178 -1.39 23.83 -1.54
N GLY A 179 -0.44 24.71 -1.23
CA GLY A 179 0.81 24.35 -0.56
C GLY A 179 1.91 23.88 -1.52
N TYR A 180 1.71 24.04 -2.84
CA TYR A 180 2.68 23.69 -3.88
C TYR A 180 3.24 24.94 -4.56
N ALA A 181 4.47 24.81 -5.10
CA ALA A 181 5.12 25.92 -5.77
C ALA A 181 4.50 26.25 -7.13
N GLY A 182 3.80 25.29 -7.74
CA GLY A 182 3.18 25.45 -9.04
C GLY A 182 4.19 25.65 -10.17
N VAL A 183 5.35 24.99 -10.08
CA VAL A 183 6.47 25.19 -11.03
C VAL A 183 6.15 24.70 -12.42
N LEU A 184 5.15 23.85 -12.58
CA LEU A 184 4.66 23.37 -13.88
C LEU A 184 3.42 24.14 -14.37
N TYR A 185 2.90 25.08 -13.58
CA TYR A 185 1.73 25.88 -13.95
C TYR A 185 1.99 26.70 -15.21
N GLY A 186 1.04 26.63 -16.15
CA GLY A 186 1.14 27.38 -17.41
C GLY A 186 2.14 26.83 -18.42
N THR A 187 2.77 25.68 -18.12
CA THR A 187 3.51 24.87 -19.09
C THR A 187 2.54 23.97 -19.87
N ASP A 188 3.01 23.34 -20.93
CA ASP A 188 2.19 22.35 -21.68
C ASP A 188 2.23 20.96 -21.02
N THR A 189 2.61 20.85 -19.74
CA THR A 189 2.68 19.60 -18.99
C THR A 189 1.30 18.98 -18.83
N LYS A 190 1.22 17.66 -19.02
CA LYS A 190 -0.02 16.89 -18.87
C LYS A 190 0.12 15.88 -17.76
N HIS A 191 -0.93 15.74 -16.96
CA HIS A 191 -1.07 14.69 -15.97
C HIS A 191 -1.99 13.58 -16.49
N VAL A 192 -1.58 12.33 -16.35
CA VAL A 192 -2.35 11.14 -16.73
C VAL A 192 -2.46 10.22 -15.52
N GLU A 193 -3.69 9.95 -15.12
CA GLU A 193 -4.00 9.07 -14.00
C GLU A 193 -4.06 7.61 -14.47
N MET A 194 -3.47 6.70 -13.69
CA MET A 194 -3.41 5.27 -13.97
C MET A 194 -3.80 4.46 -12.73
N ASP A 195 -4.24 3.22 -12.94
CA ASP A 195 -4.63 2.31 -11.86
C ASP A 195 -3.42 1.86 -11.01
N SER A 196 -2.23 1.83 -11.61
CA SER A 196 -0.97 1.54 -10.90
C SER A 196 0.24 2.11 -11.64
N ALA A 197 1.36 2.29 -10.92
CA ALA A 197 2.64 2.69 -11.52
C ALA A 197 3.16 1.65 -12.53
N ASN A 198 2.87 0.35 -12.33
CA ASN A 198 3.22 -0.71 -13.26
C ASN A 198 2.52 -0.52 -14.61
N VAL A 199 1.21 -0.22 -14.61
CA VAL A 199 0.42 0.07 -15.82
C VAL A 199 0.94 1.34 -16.50
N ALA A 200 1.27 2.37 -15.72
CA ALA A 200 1.88 3.59 -16.24
C ALA A 200 3.20 3.30 -16.98
N ALA A 201 4.08 2.47 -16.40
CA ALA A 201 5.36 2.11 -16.99
C ALA A 201 5.22 1.32 -18.30
N GLU A 202 4.14 0.55 -18.49
CA GLU A 202 3.88 -0.15 -19.75
C GLU A 202 3.69 0.80 -20.93
N THR A 203 3.18 2.01 -20.69
CA THR A 203 2.94 3.04 -21.71
C THR A 203 4.06 4.06 -21.84
N LEU A 204 5.08 3.98 -20.97
CA LEU A 204 6.25 4.86 -20.97
C LEU A 204 7.04 4.73 -22.27
N GLY A 205 7.39 5.89 -22.86
CA GLY A 205 8.05 5.98 -24.16
C GLY A 205 7.12 5.81 -25.36
N LEU A 206 5.81 5.62 -25.15
CA LEU A 206 4.78 5.59 -26.21
C LEU A 206 3.89 6.82 -26.15
N THR A 207 3.16 6.99 -25.06
CA THR A 207 2.21 8.12 -24.84
C THR A 207 2.54 8.90 -23.57
N ILE A 208 3.39 8.36 -22.71
CA ILE A 208 3.85 8.90 -21.44
C ILE A 208 5.34 9.18 -21.55
N ASP A 209 5.80 10.33 -21.08
CA ASP A 209 7.20 10.74 -21.06
C ASP A 209 7.88 10.40 -19.75
N ALA A 210 7.13 10.43 -18.63
CA ALA A 210 7.63 10.18 -17.28
C ALA A 210 6.58 9.50 -16.40
N VAL A 211 7.01 8.62 -15.48
CA VAL A 211 6.17 8.08 -14.42
C VAL A 211 6.74 8.54 -13.08
N ILE A 212 5.90 9.12 -12.20
CA ILE A 212 6.29 9.48 -10.84
C ILE A 212 5.72 8.44 -9.90
N VAL A 213 6.58 7.89 -9.05
CA VAL A 213 6.29 6.90 -8.03
C VAL A 213 7.43 6.88 -7.00
N ASP A 214 7.22 6.30 -5.86
CA ASP A 214 8.21 6.21 -4.78
C ASP A 214 9.46 5.41 -5.17
N GLU A 215 10.56 5.65 -4.45
CA GLU A 215 11.91 5.16 -4.75
C GLU A 215 11.98 3.65 -5.01
N LEU A 216 11.56 2.82 -4.03
CA LEU A 216 11.74 1.37 -4.15
C LEU A 216 10.83 0.75 -5.22
N PRO A 217 9.55 1.13 -5.35
CA PRO A 217 8.74 0.73 -6.49
C PRO A 217 9.31 1.16 -7.84
N ALA A 218 9.86 2.39 -7.95
CA ALA A 218 10.52 2.83 -9.17
C ALA A 218 11.70 1.92 -9.54
N LYS A 219 12.58 1.65 -8.56
CA LYS A 219 13.72 0.76 -8.75
C LYS A 219 13.31 -0.66 -9.08
N TYR A 220 12.25 -1.16 -8.42
CA TYR A 220 11.72 -2.50 -8.70
C TYR A 220 11.15 -2.60 -10.12
N ILE A 221 10.38 -1.61 -10.57
CA ILE A 221 9.84 -1.54 -11.93
C ILE A 221 10.99 -1.52 -12.96
N VAL A 222 12.00 -0.67 -12.76
CA VAL A 222 13.16 -0.57 -13.67
C VAL A 222 13.93 -1.89 -13.73
N ALA A 223 14.18 -2.52 -12.58
CA ALA A 223 14.95 -3.77 -12.51
C ALA A 223 14.21 -4.96 -13.15
N ASN A 224 12.88 -4.98 -13.11
CA ASN A 224 12.07 -6.10 -13.60
C ASN A 224 11.41 -5.82 -14.97
N SER A 225 11.60 -4.65 -15.55
CA SER A 225 11.06 -4.31 -16.86
C SER A 225 11.87 -4.98 -17.99
N ALA A 226 11.15 -5.47 -19.01
CA ALA A 226 11.78 -5.90 -20.26
C ALA A 226 12.18 -4.70 -21.16
N LYS A 227 11.74 -3.49 -20.83
CA LYS A 227 12.08 -2.25 -21.51
C LYS A 227 13.28 -1.60 -20.83
N ASP A 228 14.02 -0.81 -21.60
CA ASP A 228 15.19 -0.10 -21.10
C ASP A 228 14.74 1.22 -20.45
N PHE A 229 14.61 1.22 -19.14
CA PHE A 229 14.22 2.36 -18.31
C PHE A 229 15.36 2.78 -17.39
N LYS A 230 15.27 4.03 -16.94
CA LYS A 230 16.11 4.60 -15.89
C LYS A 230 15.22 5.35 -14.90
N CYS A 231 15.65 5.48 -13.65
CA CYS A 231 14.91 6.27 -12.66
C CYS A 231 15.85 7.14 -11.83
N TYR A 232 15.33 8.27 -11.40
CA TYR A 232 16.07 9.30 -10.66
C TYR A 232 15.23 9.84 -9.52
N PRO A 233 15.85 10.21 -8.39
CA PRO A 233 15.16 10.96 -7.34
C PRO A 233 14.57 12.26 -7.89
N LEU A 234 13.39 12.62 -7.39
CA LEU A 234 12.72 13.88 -7.71
C LEU A 234 12.94 14.89 -6.59
N TYR A 235 13.38 16.08 -6.95
CA TYR A 235 13.73 17.16 -6.03
C TYR A 235 12.93 18.44 -6.33
N TYR A 236 12.73 19.23 -5.28
CA TYR A 236 12.40 20.63 -5.41
C TYR A 236 13.66 21.46 -5.58
N SER A 237 13.64 22.41 -6.49
CA SER A 237 14.71 23.40 -6.63
C SER A 237 14.77 24.29 -5.39
N GLY A 238 15.98 24.44 -4.82
CA GLY A 238 16.21 25.39 -3.72
C GLY A 238 16.07 26.83 -4.19
N GLU A 239 15.67 27.72 -3.28
CA GLU A 239 15.75 29.17 -3.52
C GLU A 239 17.20 29.62 -3.68
N GLU A 240 17.41 30.89 -4.12
CA GLU A 240 18.75 31.42 -4.34
C GLU A 240 19.65 31.25 -3.10
N GLY A 241 20.69 30.43 -3.22
CA GLY A 241 21.62 30.11 -2.14
C GLY A 241 21.23 28.92 -1.26
N GLN A 242 20.14 28.25 -1.56
CA GLN A 242 19.73 26.99 -0.91
C GLN A 242 20.01 25.79 -1.84
N ALA A 243 20.23 24.62 -1.23
CA ALA A 243 20.35 23.38 -1.98
C ALA A 243 18.97 22.87 -2.43
N ASP A 244 18.94 22.15 -3.55
CA ASP A 244 17.77 21.37 -3.96
C ASP A 244 17.48 20.29 -2.90
N SER A 245 16.22 19.96 -2.67
CA SER A 245 15.78 19.00 -1.64
C SER A 245 14.88 17.91 -2.20
N PRO A 246 15.03 16.64 -1.73
CA PRO A 246 14.17 15.56 -2.16
C PRO A 246 12.72 15.76 -1.70
N VAL A 247 11.80 15.14 -2.43
CA VAL A 247 10.39 15.01 -2.02
C VAL A 247 10.27 13.82 -1.08
N GLU A 248 10.43 14.06 0.23
CA GLU A 248 10.45 13.01 1.27
C GLU A 248 9.05 12.64 1.76
N GLU A 249 8.87 11.37 2.11
CA GLU A 249 7.65 10.77 2.60
C GLU A 249 7.91 9.76 3.71
N GLN A 250 6.94 9.60 4.63
CA GLN A 250 7.00 8.61 5.69
C GLN A 250 5.83 7.65 5.58
N TYR A 251 6.12 6.33 5.52
CA TYR A 251 5.10 5.28 5.50
C TYR A 251 4.72 4.84 6.90
N ALA A 252 3.42 4.62 7.08
CA ALA A 252 2.84 4.08 8.30
C ALA A 252 1.59 3.24 7.99
N ILE A 253 1.20 2.41 8.94
CA ILE A 253 -0.04 1.64 8.87
C ILE A 253 -1.19 2.54 9.33
N ALA A 254 -2.22 2.66 8.49
CA ALA A 254 -3.44 3.38 8.84
C ALA A 254 -4.38 2.50 9.66
N VAL A 255 -4.96 3.03 10.73
CA VAL A 255 -5.85 2.29 11.63
C VAL A 255 -7.14 3.07 11.82
N THR A 256 -8.28 2.37 11.90
CA THR A 256 -9.56 3.00 12.23
C THR A 256 -9.45 3.82 13.52
N LYS A 257 -9.91 5.07 13.50
CA LYS A 257 -9.82 5.96 14.67
C LYS A 257 -10.41 5.35 15.92
N GLY A 258 -9.60 5.38 16.98
CA GLY A 258 -9.98 4.85 18.29
C GLY A 258 -9.76 3.35 18.47
N ASN A 259 -9.27 2.62 17.47
CA ASN A 259 -8.84 1.22 17.62
C ASN A 259 -7.42 1.17 18.22
N THR A 260 -7.32 1.56 19.50
CA THR A 260 -6.04 1.70 20.20
C THR A 260 -5.35 0.36 20.44
N GLU A 261 -6.11 -0.73 20.63
CA GLU A 261 -5.53 -2.08 20.80
C GLU A 261 -4.69 -2.48 19.59
N LEU A 262 -5.24 -2.30 18.37
CA LEU A 262 -4.53 -2.63 17.15
C LEU A 262 -3.36 -1.66 16.91
N LEU A 263 -3.56 -0.37 17.13
CA LEU A 263 -2.52 0.65 16.95
C LEU A 263 -1.33 0.42 17.89
N ASP A 264 -1.60 0.13 19.16
CA ASP A 264 -0.55 -0.15 20.15
C ASP A 264 0.22 -1.43 19.78
N ALA A 265 -0.49 -2.50 19.33
CA ALA A 265 0.14 -3.73 18.89
C ALA A 265 1.05 -3.52 17.67
N ILE A 266 0.61 -2.72 16.69
CA ILE A 266 1.42 -2.36 15.52
C ILE A 266 2.68 -1.62 15.99
N ASN A 267 2.54 -0.58 16.82
CA ASN A 267 3.68 0.23 17.28
C ASN A 267 4.68 -0.61 18.11
N GLU A 268 4.20 -1.55 18.93
CA GLU A 268 5.08 -2.45 19.66
C GLU A 268 5.86 -3.39 18.72
N VAL A 269 5.26 -3.90 17.64
CA VAL A 269 5.96 -4.68 16.61
C VAL A 269 6.98 -3.80 15.89
N LEU A 270 6.58 -2.61 15.42
CA LEU A 270 7.49 -1.69 14.74
C LEU A 270 8.67 -1.28 15.62
N ALA A 271 8.45 -1.04 16.93
CA ALA A 271 9.52 -0.71 17.86
C ALA A 271 10.61 -1.80 17.94
N THR A 272 10.26 -3.08 17.71
CA THR A 272 11.24 -4.17 17.64
C THR A 272 11.94 -4.24 16.28
N LEU A 273 11.21 -4.03 15.20
CA LEU A 273 11.71 -4.13 13.83
C LEU A 273 12.64 -2.96 13.43
N LEU A 274 12.50 -1.82 14.09
CA LEU A 274 13.30 -0.61 13.85
C LEU A 274 14.60 -0.57 14.67
N VAL A 275 14.85 -1.55 15.53
CA VAL A 275 16.13 -1.65 16.25
C VAL A 275 17.21 -2.11 15.28
N LYS A 276 18.32 -1.35 15.22
CA LYS A 276 19.48 -1.76 14.42
C LYS A 276 20.18 -2.96 15.05
N GLY A 277 20.37 -3.98 14.21
CA GLY A 277 21.16 -5.17 14.57
C GLY A 277 22.66 -4.89 14.62
N GLU A 278 23.46 -5.94 14.87
CA GLU A 278 24.93 -5.86 14.89
C GLU A 278 25.53 -5.48 13.54
N ASP A 279 24.82 -5.75 12.45
CA ASP A 279 25.14 -5.38 11.06
C ASP A 279 24.80 -3.91 10.73
N GLY A 280 24.23 -3.17 11.69
CA GLY A 280 23.82 -1.78 11.56
C GLY A 280 22.51 -1.57 10.80
N LYS A 281 21.85 -2.65 10.37
CA LYS A 281 20.56 -2.63 9.66
C LYS A 281 19.40 -2.94 10.62
N THR A 282 18.23 -2.40 10.32
CA THR A 282 16.96 -2.77 10.94
C THR A 282 16.38 -4.02 10.28
N GLU A 283 15.42 -4.69 10.93
CA GLU A 283 14.71 -5.81 10.28
C GLU A 283 13.89 -5.32 9.09
N ILE A 284 13.31 -4.10 9.13
CA ILE A 284 12.63 -3.49 7.98
C ILE A 284 13.57 -3.36 6.78
N GLU A 285 14.81 -2.87 6.99
CA GLU A 285 15.80 -2.77 5.90
C GLU A 285 16.16 -4.15 5.33
N LYS A 286 16.21 -5.20 6.15
CA LYS A 286 16.46 -6.57 5.69
C LYS A 286 15.30 -7.15 4.90
N MET A 287 14.04 -6.92 5.35
CA MET A 287 12.85 -7.28 4.59
C MET A 287 12.84 -6.61 3.22
N VAL A 288 13.10 -5.30 3.16
CA VAL A 288 13.24 -4.56 1.91
C VAL A 288 14.30 -5.20 1.00
N MET A 289 15.49 -5.50 1.51
CA MET A 289 16.54 -6.15 0.73
C MET A 289 16.10 -7.50 0.19
N THR A 290 15.42 -8.30 1.00
CA THR A 290 14.91 -9.62 0.61
C THR A 290 13.90 -9.51 -0.52
N HIS A 291 12.90 -8.63 -0.38
CA HIS A 291 11.86 -8.44 -1.39
C HIS A 291 12.35 -7.72 -2.66
N MET A 292 13.46 -7.00 -2.58
CA MET A 292 14.17 -6.44 -3.74
C MET A 292 15.10 -7.44 -4.44
N GLY A 293 15.23 -8.67 -3.91
CA GLY A 293 16.17 -9.68 -4.43
C GLY A 293 17.64 -9.32 -4.19
N MET A 294 17.92 -8.45 -3.24
CA MET A 294 19.26 -7.96 -2.87
C MET A 294 19.77 -8.80 -1.69
N ASN A 295 19.91 -10.10 -1.88
CA ASN A 295 20.51 -10.97 -0.87
C ASN A 295 22.04 -10.75 -0.85
N ASP A 296 22.65 -10.69 0.36
CA ASP A 296 24.09 -10.57 0.61
C ASP A 296 24.90 -11.71 -0.02
#